data_bd579dbea600dac4fb6219d1f8080f4d
#
_entry.id   bd579dbea600dac4fb6219d1f8080f4d
#
_cell.length_a   1.000
_cell.length_b   1.000
_cell.length_c   1.000
_cell.angle_alpha   90.00
_cell.angle_beta   90.00
_cell.angle_gamma   90.00
#
_symmetry.space_group_name_H-M   'P 1'
#
loop_
_entity.id
_entity.type
_entity.pdbx_description
1 polymer ?
#
loop_
_entity_poly.entity_id
_entity_poly.type
_entity_poly.pdbx_seq_one_letter_code
_entity_poly.pdbx_strand_id
1 'polypeptide(L)'
;GTGRHYALQCVVDELAARGVLHSAAVETLDLALYPGPAQEKLFLQDLYAALQSDAEVLTFEHYESCAANYLNMLATLAMDGTLALSSRYVLQRGILVDVGTALAPGAIGELQAGGKYFVFYSNKGETALADHFGAKFVDAVAGDICRTEAFTPEALAAVAARELNYLAQRTRRQCGL
;
A
#
# COMPACT_ATOMS: atom_id res chain seq x y z
N GLY A 1 -13.84 9.32 -10.74
CA GLY A 1 -13.22 8.21 -10.00
C GLY A 1 -14.25 7.24 -9.45
N THR A 2 -13.82 6.05 -9.13
CA THR A 2 -14.68 4.98 -8.57
C THR A 2 -14.82 5.04 -7.04
N GLY A 3 -14.21 6.05 -6.39
CA GLY A 3 -14.24 6.18 -4.91
C GLY A 3 -13.56 5.07 -4.13
N ARG A 4 -12.70 4.27 -4.78
CA ARG A 4 -12.06 3.09 -4.17
C ARG A 4 -11.21 3.41 -2.93
N HIS A 5 -10.49 4.52 -2.92
CA HIS A 5 -9.74 4.96 -1.72
C HIS A 5 -10.68 5.25 -0.55
N TYR A 6 -11.78 5.96 -0.85
CA TYR A 6 -12.80 6.23 0.16
C TYR A 6 -13.46 4.94 0.67
N ALA A 7 -13.79 4.03 -0.23
CA ALA A 7 -14.37 2.73 0.14
C ALA A 7 -13.41 1.91 1.01
N LEU A 8 -12.12 1.85 0.63
CA LEU A 8 -11.11 1.19 1.46
C LEU A 8 -11.00 1.83 2.83
N GLN A 9 -10.92 3.17 2.91
CA GLN A 9 -10.84 3.86 4.19
C GLN A 9 -12.05 3.55 5.08
N CYS A 10 -13.26 3.52 4.52
CA CYS A 10 -14.45 3.14 5.28
C CYS A 10 -14.38 1.70 5.83
N VAL A 11 -13.82 0.77 5.05
CA VAL A 11 -13.63 -0.62 5.49
C VAL A 11 -12.57 -0.68 6.59
N VAL A 12 -11.45 0.01 6.42
CA VAL A 12 -10.35 0.06 7.41
C VAL A 12 -10.84 0.69 8.73
N ASP A 13 -11.58 1.80 8.66
CA ASP A 13 -12.17 2.45 9.83
C ASP A 13 -13.10 1.51 10.59
N GLU A 14 -13.95 0.77 9.88
CA GLU A 14 -14.87 -0.21 10.48
C GLU A 14 -14.12 -1.40 11.11
N LEU A 15 -13.09 -1.93 10.44
CA LEU A 15 -12.28 -3.03 10.97
C LEU A 15 -11.49 -2.60 12.21
N ALA A 16 -10.96 -1.38 12.21
CA ALA A 16 -10.30 -0.81 13.37
C ALA A 16 -11.28 -0.58 14.53
N ALA A 17 -12.48 -0.05 14.25
CA ALA A 17 -13.53 0.13 15.25
C ALA A 17 -13.98 -1.19 15.89
N ARG A 18 -13.93 -2.30 15.15
CA ARG A 18 -14.21 -3.65 15.65
C ARG A 18 -13.02 -4.34 16.33
N GLY A 19 -11.86 -3.70 16.36
CA GLY A 19 -10.65 -4.29 16.94
C GLY A 19 -10.03 -5.42 16.11
N VAL A 20 -10.38 -5.53 14.82
CA VAL A 20 -9.76 -6.46 13.87
C VAL A 20 -8.41 -5.92 13.42
N LEU A 21 -8.34 -4.61 13.14
CA LEU A 21 -7.10 -3.88 12.92
C LEU A 21 -6.77 -3.06 14.17
N HIS A 22 -5.48 -2.89 14.43
CA HIS A 22 -5.00 -2.07 15.55
C HIS A 22 -4.94 -0.58 15.18
N SER A 23 -4.89 -0.27 13.88
CA SER A 23 -4.80 1.09 13.35
C SER A 23 -5.78 1.29 12.19
N ALA A 24 -6.38 2.48 12.12
CA ALA A 24 -7.16 2.95 10.97
C ALA A 24 -6.28 3.66 9.92
N ALA A 25 -4.96 3.70 10.12
CA ALA A 25 -4.03 4.30 9.18
C ALA A 25 -3.89 3.43 7.93
N VAL A 26 -3.80 4.08 6.77
CA VAL A 26 -3.47 3.48 5.48
C VAL A 26 -2.23 4.17 4.96
N GLU A 27 -1.20 3.39 4.65
CA GLU A 27 0.03 3.89 4.04
C GLU A 27 -0.03 3.65 2.54
N THR A 28 0.35 4.65 1.73
CA THR A 28 0.25 4.58 0.26
C THR A 28 1.62 4.74 -0.37
N LEU A 29 1.99 3.78 -1.23
CA LEU A 29 3.16 3.88 -2.09
C LEU A 29 2.72 4.13 -3.54
N ASP A 30 3.18 5.26 -4.09
CA ASP A 30 3.01 5.57 -5.51
C ASP A 30 4.15 4.92 -6.31
N LEU A 31 3.84 3.81 -6.96
CA LEU A 31 4.82 3.03 -7.72
C LEU A 31 5.31 3.73 -8.98
N ALA A 32 4.64 4.81 -9.43
CA ALA A 32 5.14 5.63 -10.54
C ALA A 32 6.46 6.36 -10.21
N LEU A 33 6.82 6.45 -8.93
CA LEU A 33 8.10 7.01 -8.49
C LEU A 33 9.29 6.10 -8.80
N TYR A 34 9.06 4.83 -9.16
CA TYR A 34 10.10 3.83 -9.37
C TYR A 34 10.07 3.24 -10.79
N PRO A 35 10.22 4.09 -11.85
CA PRO A 35 10.08 3.63 -13.24
C PRO A 35 11.28 2.84 -13.77
N GLY A 36 12.39 2.78 -13.04
CA GLY A 36 13.60 2.10 -13.50
C GLY A 36 14.52 1.64 -12.37
N PRO A 37 15.55 0.85 -12.68
CA PRO A 37 16.41 0.21 -11.67
C PRO A 37 17.25 1.20 -10.84
N ALA A 38 17.40 2.44 -11.31
CA ALA A 38 18.13 3.48 -10.57
C ALA A 38 17.45 3.92 -9.28
N GLN A 39 16.14 3.65 -9.12
CA GLN A 39 15.35 4.01 -7.95
C GLN A 39 15.34 2.94 -6.85
N GLU A 40 16.17 1.90 -6.95
CA GLU A 40 16.13 0.77 -5.97
C GLU A 40 16.30 1.23 -4.54
N LYS A 41 17.23 2.12 -4.26
CA LYS A 41 17.44 2.64 -2.89
C LYS A 41 16.25 3.40 -2.37
N LEU A 42 15.61 4.21 -3.22
CA LEU A 42 14.41 4.96 -2.87
C LEU A 42 13.25 3.98 -2.60
N PHE A 43 13.03 3.04 -3.53
CA PHE A 43 11.99 2.02 -3.38
C PHE A 43 12.14 1.22 -2.08
N LEU A 44 13.35 0.71 -1.80
CA LEU A 44 13.61 -0.05 -0.57
C LEU A 44 13.43 0.79 0.69
N GLN A 45 13.84 2.06 0.65
CA GLN A 45 13.65 2.99 1.77
C GLN A 45 12.17 3.21 2.08
N ASP A 46 11.37 3.51 1.04
CA ASP A 46 9.95 3.81 1.18
C ASP A 46 9.16 2.54 1.57
N LEU A 47 9.49 1.40 0.95
CA LEU A 47 8.89 0.12 1.32
C LEU A 47 9.22 -0.27 2.76
N TYR A 48 10.49 -0.13 3.18
CA TYR A 48 10.88 -0.40 4.56
C TYR A 48 10.14 0.51 5.54
N ALA A 49 10.06 1.81 5.25
CA ALA A 49 9.35 2.76 6.10
C ALA A 49 7.86 2.39 6.23
N ALA A 50 7.21 2.02 5.13
CA ALA A 50 5.82 1.57 5.13
C ALA A 50 5.62 0.28 5.95
N LEU A 51 6.53 -0.69 5.82
CA LEU A 51 6.49 -1.93 6.60
C LEU A 51 6.69 -1.70 8.09
N GLN A 52 7.45 -0.67 8.50
CA GLN A 52 7.69 -0.31 9.89
C GLN A 52 6.66 0.67 10.46
N SER A 53 5.75 1.20 9.64
CA SER A 53 4.70 2.13 10.09
C SER A 53 3.65 1.41 10.96
N ASP A 54 2.84 2.17 11.68
CA ASP A 54 1.69 1.64 12.45
C ASP A 54 0.50 1.25 11.54
N ALA A 55 0.54 1.60 10.23
CA ALA A 55 -0.48 1.19 9.29
C ALA A 55 -0.38 -0.31 8.99
N GLU A 56 -1.48 -1.04 9.21
CA GLU A 56 -1.56 -2.44 8.85
C GLU A 56 -1.97 -2.62 7.38
N VAL A 57 -2.56 -1.58 6.76
CA VAL A 57 -2.98 -1.59 5.36
C VAL A 57 -2.04 -0.74 4.53
N LEU A 58 -1.37 -1.37 3.57
CA LEU A 58 -0.48 -0.73 2.60
C LEU A 58 -1.13 -0.75 1.22
N THR A 59 -1.24 0.40 0.57
CA THR A 59 -1.79 0.52 -0.77
C THR A 59 -0.72 0.83 -1.79
N PHE A 60 -0.83 0.22 -2.96
CA PHE A 60 0.10 0.37 -4.06
C PHE A 60 -0.63 0.88 -5.30
N GLU A 61 -0.20 2.04 -5.78
CA GLU A 61 -0.82 2.72 -6.91
C GLU A 61 0.11 2.78 -8.11
N HIS A 62 -0.47 2.95 -9.31
CA HIS A 62 0.26 3.16 -10.56
C HIS A 62 1.32 2.09 -10.86
N TYR A 63 1.03 0.83 -10.55
CA TYR A 63 1.96 -0.27 -10.76
C TYR A 63 2.37 -0.41 -12.24
N GLU A 64 1.53 0.04 -13.16
CA GLU A 64 1.79 0.02 -14.61
C GLU A 64 3.00 0.87 -15.02
N SER A 65 3.39 1.82 -14.19
CA SER A 65 4.56 2.70 -14.41
C SER A 65 5.80 2.26 -13.65
N CYS A 66 5.70 1.20 -12.86
CA CYS A 66 6.77 0.68 -12.03
C CYS A 66 7.70 -0.26 -12.80
N ALA A 67 8.97 -0.29 -12.45
CA ALA A 67 9.90 -1.27 -12.99
C ALA A 67 9.54 -2.69 -12.53
N ALA A 68 9.63 -3.67 -13.45
CA ALA A 68 9.20 -5.05 -13.22
C ALA A 68 9.94 -5.74 -12.05
N ASN A 69 11.20 -5.40 -11.81
CA ASN A 69 11.96 -5.94 -10.69
C ASN A 69 11.32 -5.59 -9.33
N TYR A 70 10.82 -4.37 -9.15
CA TYR A 70 10.16 -3.95 -7.90
C TYR A 70 8.77 -4.59 -7.76
N LEU A 71 8.04 -4.76 -8.86
CA LEU A 71 6.77 -5.50 -8.85
C LEU A 71 6.98 -6.96 -8.45
N ASN A 72 8.04 -7.61 -8.95
CA ASN A 72 8.42 -8.95 -8.52
C ASN A 72 8.78 -9.02 -7.02
N MET A 73 9.48 -8.01 -6.51
CA MET A 73 9.78 -7.92 -5.07
C MET A 73 8.51 -7.79 -4.23
N LEU A 74 7.57 -6.94 -4.65
CA LEU A 74 6.26 -6.78 -3.97
C LEU A 74 5.43 -8.06 -4.05
N ALA A 75 5.40 -8.74 -5.21
CA ALA A 75 4.70 -10.01 -5.37
C ALA A 75 5.27 -11.08 -4.43
N THR A 76 6.61 -11.20 -4.38
CA THR A 76 7.30 -12.14 -3.47
C THR A 76 6.94 -11.83 -2.02
N LEU A 77 7.06 -10.56 -1.62
CA LEU A 77 6.75 -10.14 -0.26
C LEU A 77 5.29 -10.39 0.13
N ALA A 78 4.35 -10.13 -0.81
CA ALA A 78 2.93 -10.37 -0.58
C ALA A 78 2.56 -11.86 -0.50
N MET A 79 3.23 -12.72 -1.29
CA MET A 79 2.93 -14.16 -1.36
C MET A 79 3.66 -14.96 -0.27
N ASP A 80 4.92 -14.64 -0.04
CA ASP A 80 5.81 -15.43 0.82
C ASP A 80 5.94 -14.81 2.23
N GLY A 81 5.47 -13.56 2.40
CA GLY A 81 5.58 -12.81 3.65
C GLY A 81 6.99 -12.26 3.94
N THR A 82 7.98 -12.67 3.15
CA THR A 82 9.38 -12.29 3.31
C THR A 82 10.03 -12.01 1.96
N LEU A 83 11.02 -11.11 1.95
CA LEU A 83 11.80 -10.75 0.78
C LEU A 83 13.28 -10.67 1.15
N ALA A 84 14.10 -11.60 0.64
CA ALA A 84 15.54 -11.52 0.77
C ALA A 84 16.11 -10.38 -0.08
N LEU A 85 16.99 -9.58 0.49
CA LEU A 85 17.63 -8.45 -0.18
C LEU A 85 18.96 -8.88 -0.82
N SER A 86 19.30 -8.27 -1.95
CA SER A 86 20.55 -8.51 -2.67
C SER A 86 21.79 -8.01 -1.91
N SER A 87 21.61 -7.01 -1.05
CA SER A 87 22.60 -6.44 -0.16
C SER A 87 22.08 -6.43 1.27
N ARG A 88 22.97 -6.15 2.22
CA ARG A 88 22.60 -5.86 3.60
C ARG A 88 22.55 -4.37 3.83
N TYR A 89 21.60 -3.95 4.65
CA TYR A 89 21.39 -2.55 4.98
C TYR A 89 21.45 -2.35 6.48
N VAL A 90 21.96 -1.20 6.92
CA VAL A 90 21.85 -0.75 8.31
C VAL A 90 21.02 0.52 8.38
N LEU A 91 20.22 0.64 9.42
CA LEU A 91 19.41 1.84 9.63
C LEU A 91 20.25 2.91 10.33
N GLN A 92 20.58 3.98 9.62
CA GLN A 92 21.30 5.13 10.19
C GLN A 92 20.38 6.36 10.15
N ARG A 93 19.95 6.83 11.30
CA ARG A 93 19.05 7.99 11.45
C ARG A 93 17.77 7.87 10.61
N GLY A 94 17.20 6.66 10.53
CA GLY A 94 15.99 6.39 9.74
C GLY A 94 16.24 6.13 8.25
N ILE A 95 17.49 6.13 7.78
CA ILE A 95 17.85 5.89 6.38
C ILE A 95 18.53 4.52 6.26
N LEU A 96 18.11 3.74 5.27
CA LEU A 96 18.73 2.48 4.89
C LEU A 96 20.05 2.76 4.15
N VAL A 97 21.16 2.36 4.76
CA VAL A 97 22.49 2.48 4.19
C VAL A 97 22.97 1.09 3.77
N ASP A 98 23.29 0.95 2.49
CA ASP A 98 23.83 -0.29 1.94
C ASP A 98 25.25 -0.54 2.49
N VAL A 99 25.44 -1.70 3.09
CA VAL A 99 26.73 -2.16 3.63
C VAL A 99 27.28 -3.37 2.87
N GLY A 100 26.70 -3.68 1.72
CA GLY A 100 27.08 -4.79 0.87
C GLY A 100 26.89 -6.15 1.57
N THR A 101 27.93 -6.96 1.57
CA THR A 101 27.95 -8.29 2.22
C THR A 101 28.50 -8.25 3.64
N ALA A 102 28.85 -7.07 4.17
CA ALA A 102 29.44 -6.93 5.49
C ALA A 102 28.52 -7.45 6.60
N LEU A 103 29.10 -8.17 7.55
CA LEU A 103 28.41 -8.61 8.77
C LEU A 103 28.43 -7.47 9.79
N ALA A 104 27.56 -6.50 9.60
CA ALA A 104 27.39 -5.39 10.55
C ALA A 104 26.30 -5.76 11.59
N PRO A 105 26.48 -5.42 12.87
CA PRO A 105 25.44 -5.59 13.88
C PRO A 105 24.16 -4.85 13.47
N GLY A 106 23.01 -5.54 13.55
CA GLY A 106 21.71 -4.97 13.17
C GLY A 106 21.50 -4.83 11.66
N ALA A 107 22.34 -5.50 10.84
CA ALA A 107 22.17 -5.47 9.40
C ALA A 107 20.89 -6.20 8.97
N ILE A 108 20.10 -5.52 8.15
CA ILE A 108 18.85 -6.00 7.55
C ILE A 108 19.19 -6.67 6.23
N GLY A 109 18.99 -7.97 6.10
CA GLY A 109 19.19 -8.74 4.87
C GLY A 109 17.88 -9.26 4.28
N GLU A 110 16.75 -8.99 4.95
CA GLU A 110 15.43 -9.45 4.58
C GLU A 110 14.38 -8.43 5.02
N LEU A 111 13.35 -8.23 4.21
CA LEU A 111 12.13 -7.52 4.59
C LEU A 111 11.05 -8.53 4.97
N GLN A 112 10.21 -8.16 5.94
CA GLN A 112 9.11 -8.99 6.41
C GLN A 112 7.80 -8.20 6.33
N ALA A 113 6.76 -8.84 5.75
CA ALA A 113 5.43 -8.26 5.61
C ALA A 113 4.58 -8.36 6.88
N GLY A 114 5.07 -9.02 7.93
CA GLY A 114 4.34 -9.45 9.11
C GLY A 114 3.18 -8.56 9.56
N GLY A 115 1.95 -9.07 9.46
CA GLY A 115 0.74 -8.36 9.88
C GLY A 115 0.28 -7.24 8.96
N LYS A 116 0.83 -7.12 7.74
CA LYS A 116 0.42 -6.12 6.76
C LYS A 116 -0.53 -6.70 5.71
N TYR A 117 -1.52 -5.92 5.32
CA TYR A 117 -2.43 -6.20 4.20
C TYR A 117 -2.01 -5.36 3.00
N PHE A 118 -1.76 -6.00 1.87
CA PHE A 118 -1.33 -5.34 0.64
C PHE A 118 -2.52 -5.15 -0.29
N VAL A 119 -2.79 -3.92 -0.69
CA VAL A 119 -3.90 -3.57 -1.59
C VAL A 119 -3.35 -2.93 -2.85
N PHE A 120 -3.53 -3.58 -3.99
CA PHE A 120 -3.10 -3.07 -5.29
C PHE A 120 -4.27 -2.44 -6.02
N TYR A 121 -4.12 -1.18 -6.42
CA TYR A 121 -5.14 -0.50 -7.23
C TYR A 121 -4.86 -0.63 -8.72
N SER A 122 -5.86 -1.07 -9.48
CA SER A 122 -5.79 -1.14 -10.94
C SER A 122 -6.98 -0.45 -11.58
N ASN A 123 -6.72 0.22 -12.71
CA ASN A 123 -7.74 0.75 -13.60
C ASN A 123 -7.94 -0.12 -14.86
N LYS A 124 -7.11 -1.15 -15.05
CA LYS A 124 -6.98 -1.89 -16.30
C LYS A 124 -7.46 -3.35 -16.23
N GLY A 125 -7.95 -3.77 -15.05
CA GLY A 125 -8.46 -5.13 -14.84
C GLY A 125 -7.37 -6.19 -14.64
N GLU A 126 -7.81 -7.46 -14.58
CA GLU A 126 -6.98 -8.61 -14.20
C GLU A 126 -5.91 -8.97 -15.24
N THR A 127 -6.21 -8.79 -16.54
CA THR A 127 -5.23 -9.06 -17.61
C THR A 127 -4.00 -8.19 -17.45
N ALA A 128 -4.19 -6.89 -17.21
CA ALA A 128 -3.06 -5.98 -16.98
C ALA A 128 -2.31 -6.31 -15.68
N LEU A 129 -3.00 -6.80 -14.66
CA LEU A 129 -2.36 -7.28 -13.43
C LEU A 129 -1.47 -8.50 -13.74
N ALA A 130 -1.96 -9.44 -14.54
CA ALA A 130 -1.19 -10.62 -14.95
C ALA A 130 0.03 -10.26 -15.81
N ASP A 131 -0.10 -9.27 -16.70
CA ASP A 131 1.01 -8.80 -17.54
C ASP A 131 2.16 -8.20 -16.72
N HIS A 132 1.86 -7.60 -15.55
CA HIS A 132 2.84 -6.92 -14.70
C HIS A 132 3.39 -7.81 -13.57
N PHE A 133 2.52 -8.57 -12.91
CA PHE A 133 2.87 -9.40 -11.74
C PHE A 133 3.03 -10.89 -12.07
N GLY A 134 2.60 -11.30 -13.27
CA GLY A 134 2.57 -12.70 -13.69
C GLY A 134 1.30 -13.46 -13.26
N ALA A 135 0.98 -14.51 -14.01
CA ALA A 135 -0.24 -15.32 -13.78
C ALA A 135 -0.28 -15.95 -12.38
N LYS A 136 0.86 -16.44 -11.88
CA LYS A 136 0.95 -17.06 -10.55
C LYS A 136 0.48 -16.13 -9.42
N PHE A 137 0.83 -14.84 -9.51
CA PHE A 137 0.38 -13.84 -8.53
C PHE A 137 -1.12 -13.63 -8.63
N VAL A 138 -1.66 -13.46 -9.85
CA VAL A 138 -3.10 -13.26 -10.07
C VAL A 138 -3.91 -14.46 -9.60
N ASP A 139 -3.46 -15.68 -9.87
CA ASP A 139 -4.10 -16.91 -9.39
C ASP A 139 -4.14 -16.97 -7.85
N ALA A 140 -3.06 -16.53 -7.20
CA ALA A 140 -2.97 -16.51 -5.74
C ALA A 140 -3.94 -15.50 -5.10
N VAL A 141 -4.19 -14.35 -5.75
CA VAL A 141 -5.08 -13.28 -5.24
C VAL A 141 -6.48 -13.31 -5.87
N ALA A 142 -6.81 -14.29 -6.70
CA ALA A 142 -8.07 -14.33 -7.45
C ALA A 142 -9.32 -14.25 -6.57
N GLY A 143 -9.27 -14.82 -5.36
CA GLY A 143 -10.36 -14.75 -4.37
C GLY A 143 -10.54 -13.38 -3.72
N ASP A 144 -9.53 -12.53 -3.79
CA ASP A 144 -9.45 -11.25 -3.08
C ASP A 144 -9.64 -10.04 -4.01
N ILE A 145 -10.02 -10.28 -5.27
CA ILE A 145 -10.24 -9.22 -6.26
C ILE A 145 -11.59 -8.54 -6.02
N CYS A 146 -11.56 -7.28 -5.61
CA CYS A 146 -12.74 -6.44 -5.46
C CYS A 146 -12.90 -5.52 -6.69
N ARG A 147 -14.04 -5.62 -7.37
CA ARG A 147 -14.38 -4.77 -8.52
C ARG A 147 -15.27 -3.63 -8.05
N THR A 148 -14.86 -2.40 -8.38
CA THR A 148 -15.64 -1.20 -8.09
C THR A 148 -16.18 -0.60 -9.39
N GLU A 149 -17.44 -0.22 -9.39
CA GLU A 149 -18.08 0.49 -10.49
C GLU A 149 -18.01 2.01 -10.29
N ALA A 150 -18.24 2.77 -11.36
CA ALA A 150 -18.39 4.21 -11.24
C ALA A 150 -19.60 4.55 -10.35
N PHE A 151 -19.47 5.59 -9.55
CA PHE A 151 -20.60 6.05 -8.74
C PHE A 151 -21.77 6.48 -9.61
N THR A 152 -22.97 6.06 -9.23
CA THR A 152 -24.20 6.65 -9.76
C THR A 152 -24.34 8.09 -9.25
N PRO A 153 -25.13 8.95 -9.92
CA PRO A 153 -25.39 10.31 -9.44
C PRO A 153 -25.94 10.34 -8.00
N GLU A 154 -26.78 9.37 -7.65
CA GLU A 154 -27.38 9.23 -6.32
C GLU A 154 -26.31 8.87 -5.26
N ALA A 155 -25.41 7.95 -5.60
CA ALA A 155 -24.30 7.58 -4.72
C ALA A 155 -23.35 8.75 -4.52
N LEU A 156 -23.03 9.53 -5.58
CA LEU A 156 -22.23 10.74 -5.47
C LEU A 156 -22.89 11.79 -4.57
N ALA A 157 -24.20 12.00 -4.70
CA ALA A 157 -24.95 12.91 -3.86
C ALA A 157 -24.92 12.47 -2.37
N ALA A 158 -25.05 11.17 -2.12
CA ALA A 158 -24.97 10.62 -0.75
C ALA A 158 -23.61 10.81 -0.12
N VAL A 159 -22.51 10.55 -0.88
CA VAL A 159 -21.14 10.81 -0.42
C VAL A 159 -20.91 12.29 -0.15
N ALA A 160 -21.33 13.17 -1.07
CA ALA A 160 -21.20 14.62 -0.90
C ALA A 160 -21.98 15.13 0.34
N ALA A 161 -23.18 14.65 0.56
CA ALA A 161 -23.98 15.00 1.73
C ALA A 161 -23.30 14.56 3.04
N ARG A 162 -22.72 13.34 3.08
CA ARG A 162 -21.99 12.85 4.24
C ARG A 162 -20.75 13.71 4.53
N GLU A 163 -19.96 14.03 3.51
CA GLU A 163 -18.75 14.85 3.66
C GLU A 163 -19.10 16.28 4.12
N LEU A 164 -20.15 16.89 3.57
CA LEU A 164 -20.63 18.20 4.02
C LEU A 164 -21.08 18.16 5.48
N ASN A 165 -21.79 17.11 5.91
CA ASN A 165 -22.19 16.95 7.31
C ASN A 165 -20.99 16.78 8.22
N TYR A 166 -19.97 16.00 7.79
CA TYR A 166 -18.73 15.85 8.55
C TYR A 166 -17.98 17.18 8.69
N LEU A 167 -17.83 17.93 7.59
CA LEU A 167 -17.21 19.26 7.60
C LEU A 167 -17.97 20.22 8.52
N ALA A 168 -19.31 20.23 8.44
CA ALA A 168 -20.13 21.08 9.30
C ALA A 168 -19.95 20.75 10.80
N GLN A 169 -19.90 19.45 11.15
CA GLN A 169 -19.64 19.02 12.53
C GLN A 169 -18.23 19.40 12.99
N ARG A 170 -17.22 19.22 12.13
CA ARG A 170 -15.84 19.59 12.43
C ARG A 170 -15.71 21.10 12.64
N THR A 171 -16.30 21.90 11.76
CA THR A 171 -16.30 23.37 11.88
C THR A 171 -16.99 23.83 13.17
N ARG A 172 -18.14 23.25 13.50
CA ARG A 172 -18.84 23.55 14.78
C ARG A 172 -17.95 23.29 15.99
N ARG A 173 -17.26 22.12 16.02
CA ARG A 173 -16.34 21.78 17.12
C ARG A 173 -15.14 22.71 17.20
N GLN A 174 -14.59 23.15 16.05
CA GLN A 174 -13.43 24.03 16.02
C GLN A 174 -13.77 25.50 16.32
N CYS A 175 -14.96 25.95 15.92
CA CYS A 175 -15.39 27.33 16.10
C CYS A 175 -16.24 27.55 17.36
N GLY A 176 -16.53 26.50 18.13
CA GLY A 176 -17.34 26.59 19.34
C GLY A 176 -18.82 26.93 19.10
N LEU A 177 -19.33 26.59 17.89
CA LEU A 177 -20.72 26.82 17.47
C LEU A 177 -21.59 25.57 17.74
#